data_b6d0f05ba37ef0fe6d558ac656a09cb0
#
_entry.id   b6d0f05ba37ef0fe6d558ac656a09cb0
#
_cell.length_a   1.000
_cell.length_b   1.000
_cell.length_c   1.000
_cell.angle_alpha   90.00
_cell.angle_beta   90.00
_cell.angle_gamma   90.00
#
_symmetry.space_group_name_H-M   'P 1'
#
loop_
_entity.id
_entity.type
_entity.pdbx_description
1 polymer ?
#
loop_
_entity_poly.entity_id
_entity_poly.type
_entity_poly.pdbx_seq_one_letter_code
_entity_poly.pdbx_strand_id
1 'polypeptide(L)'
;MERERDVIDTTILRSNGKYYRISKDETDSRLILEESDSLRGDFKRISCPVFEKLKGVEGPEGYLLPEGRSWCVIADQFAEGKGYLPMITEDLSSGDFTILEKENMILAGRKKTRRVLELSDAEYERLIKAEMEGERCYIHRK
;
A
#
# COMPACT_ATOMS: atom_id res chain seq x y z
N MET A 1 -8.79 19.68 12.70
CA MET A 1 -7.33 19.96 12.72
C MET A 1 -6.93 20.30 11.31
N GLU A 2 -6.60 21.55 11.04
CA GLU A 2 -6.04 21.94 9.74
C GLU A 2 -4.66 21.31 9.61
N ARG A 3 -4.40 20.65 8.49
CA ARG A 3 -3.08 20.13 8.16
C ARG A 3 -2.28 21.23 7.46
N GLU A 4 -1.03 21.41 7.87
CA GLU A 4 -0.09 22.31 7.18
C GLU A 4 0.31 21.79 5.78
N ARG A 5 -0.07 20.56 5.44
CA ARG A 5 0.26 19.91 4.16
C ARG A 5 -0.97 19.30 3.52
N ASP A 6 -1.02 19.39 2.22
CA ASP A 6 -2.04 18.76 1.41
C ASP A 6 -1.70 17.28 1.21
N VAL A 7 -2.53 16.37 1.74
CA VAL A 7 -2.32 14.93 1.67
C VAL A 7 -3.52 14.24 1.06
N ILE A 8 -3.24 13.31 0.17
CA ILE A 8 -4.23 12.50 -0.54
C ILE A 8 -3.85 11.01 -0.49
N ASP A 9 -4.67 10.17 -1.08
CA ASP A 9 -4.40 8.74 -1.28
C ASP A 9 -3.99 8.04 0.01
N THR A 10 -4.86 8.08 1.01
CA THR A 10 -4.53 7.54 2.32
C THR A 10 -4.95 6.08 2.47
N THR A 11 -4.02 5.21 2.85
CA THR A 11 -4.31 3.87 3.40
C THR A 11 -4.06 3.83 4.90
N ILE A 12 -4.84 3.01 5.62
CA ILE A 12 -4.71 2.83 7.07
C ILE A 12 -4.54 1.34 7.38
N LEU A 13 -3.50 1.04 8.12
CA LEU A 13 -3.15 -0.30 8.59
C LEU A 13 -3.28 -0.37 10.11
N ARG A 14 -3.57 -1.56 10.64
CA ARG A 14 -3.60 -1.79 12.08
C ARG A 14 -2.63 -2.89 12.45
N SER A 15 -1.68 -2.58 13.31
CA SER A 15 -0.69 -3.54 13.82
C SER A 15 -0.40 -3.27 15.29
N ASN A 16 -0.27 -4.32 16.10
CA ASN A 16 0.11 -4.24 17.53
C ASN A 16 -0.71 -3.21 18.34
N GLY A 17 -2.03 -3.12 18.04
CA GLY A 17 -2.93 -2.22 18.76
C GLY A 17 -2.87 -0.76 18.30
N LYS A 18 -1.97 -0.41 17.40
CA LYS A 18 -1.81 0.93 16.81
C LYS A 18 -2.36 1.01 15.38
N TYR A 19 -2.61 2.23 14.94
CA TYR A 19 -2.99 2.57 13.57
C TYR A 19 -1.82 3.25 12.88
N TYR A 20 -1.53 2.81 11.67
CA TYR A 20 -0.51 3.38 10.80
C TYR A 20 -1.20 3.94 9.57
N ARG A 21 -0.86 5.17 9.24
CA ARG A 21 -1.41 5.86 8.08
C ARG A 21 -0.29 6.16 7.10
N ILE A 22 -0.50 5.74 5.85
CA ILE A 22 0.40 6.04 4.76
C ILE A 22 -0.37 6.90 3.77
N SER A 23 0.14 8.08 3.46
CA SER A 23 -0.50 9.06 2.59
C SER A 23 0.51 9.61 1.59
N LYS A 24 0.01 10.13 0.47
CA LYS A 24 0.81 10.97 -0.42
C LYS A 24 0.78 12.42 0.06
N ASP A 25 1.94 13.02 0.20
CA ASP A 25 2.12 14.46 0.36
C ASP A 25 2.19 15.10 -1.04
N GLU A 26 1.17 15.89 -1.39
CA GLU A 26 1.09 16.56 -2.70
C GLU A 26 2.19 17.61 -2.88
N THR A 27 2.65 18.23 -1.79
CA THR A 27 3.67 19.30 -1.86
C THR A 27 5.00 18.75 -2.37
N ASP A 28 5.39 17.58 -1.88
CA ASP A 28 6.69 16.96 -2.16
C ASP A 28 6.57 15.77 -3.14
N SER A 29 5.36 15.32 -3.48
CA SER A 29 5.07 14.10 -4.25
C SER A 29 5.76 12.87 -3.66
N ARG A 30 5.67 12.70 -2.33
CA ARG A 30 6.28 11.61 -1.56
C ARG A 30 5.26 10.94 -0.66
N LEU A 31 5.59 9.74 -0.21
CA LEU A 31 4.82 9.08 0.84
C LEU A 31 5.24 9.58 2.22
N ILE A 32 4.28 9.61 3.13
CA ILE A 32 4.49 9.84 4.56
C ILE A 32 3.91 8.69 5.35
N LEU A 33 4.60 8.32 6.43
CA LEU A 33 4.18 7.31 7.39
C LEU A 33 3.92 7.97 8.73
N GLU A 34 2.78 7.66 9.33
CA GLU A 34 2.37 8.21 10.62
C GLU A 34 1.73 7.12 11.48
N GLU A 35 1.84 7.22 12.80
CA GLU A 35 1.19 6.30 13.75
C GLU A 35 0.27 7.03 14.73
N SER A 36 -0.73 6.31 15.25
CA SER A 36 -1.59 6.76 16.33
C SER A 36 -2.11 5.56 17.15
N ASP A 37 -2.40 5.79 18.42
CA ASP A 37 -3.08 4.80 19.28
C ASP A 37 -4.59 4.72 18.99
N SER A 38 -5.13 5.65 18.22
CA SER A 38 -6.57 5.72 17.89
C SER A 38 -6.79 6.14 16.45
N LEU A 39 -7.78 5.54 15.79
CA LEU A 39 -8.18 5.91 14.43
C LEU A 39 -8.57 7.39 14.27
N ARG A 40 -9.08 7.99 15.33
CA ARG A 40 -9.46 9.43 15.39
C ARG A 40 -8.48 10.28 16.19
N GLY A 41 -7.35 9.70 16.60
CA GLY A 41 -6.33 10.38 17.40
C GLY A 41 -5.40 11.23 16.54
N ASP A 42 -4.46 11.86 17.23
CA ASP A 42 -3.37 12.57 16.59
C ASP A 42 -2.35 11.57 16.04
N PHE A 43 -2.14 11.63 14.74
CA PHE A 43 -1.13 10.84 14.06
C PHE A 43 0.23 11.54 14.14
N LYS A 44 1.24 10.82 14.59
CA LYS A 44 2.62 11.28 14.71
C LYS A 44 3.45 10.69 13.57
N ARG A 45 4.27 11.53 12.96
CA ARG A 45 5.13 11.12 11.86
C ARG A 45 6.21 10.14 12.33
N ILE A 46 6.40 9.09 11.54
CA ILE A 46 7.52 8.16 11.64
C ILE A 46 8.50 8.49 10.51
N SER A 47 9.79 8.59 10.81
CA SER A 47 10.81 8.70 9.76
C SER A 47 10.88 7.41 8.97
N CYS A 48 10.84 7.53 7.64
CA CYS A 48 10.93 6.40 6.73
C CYS A 48 11.88 6.76 5.59
N PRO A 49 13.16 6.39 5.68
CA PRO A 49 14.18 6.78 4.71
C PRO A 49 13.85 6.40 3.26
N VAL A 50 13.14 5.29 3.06
CA VAL A 50 12.70 4.87 1.72
C VAL A 50 11.65 5.85 1.18
N PHE A 51 10.62 6.18 1.95
CA PHE A 51 9.57 7.12 1.52
C PHE A 51 10.12 8.54 1.29
N GLU A 52 11.08 8.95 2.12
CA GLU A 52 11.71 10.27 2.03
C GLU A 52 12.57 10.42 0.76
N LYS A 53 13.13 9.33 0.24
CA LYS A 53 13.94 9.33 -0.99
C LYS A 53 13.11 9.18 -2.26
N LEU A 54 11.97 8.50 -2.18
CA LEU A 54 11.09 8.28 -3.32
C LEU A 54 10.33 9.57 -3.67
N LYS A 55 10.35 9.93 -4.94
CA LYS A 55 9.57 11.04 -5.50
C LYS A 55 8.71 10.57 -6.66
N GLY A 56 7.59 11.26 -6.89
CA GLY A 56 6.69 10.95 -7.98
C GLY A 56 5.99 9.61 -7.81
N VAL A 57 5.63 9.30 -6.56
CA VAL A 57 4.86 8.11 -6.19
C VAL A 57 3.53 8.52 -5.59
N GLU A 58 2.48 7.70 -5.84
CA GLU A 58 1.12 7.95 -5.36
C GLU A 58 0.37 6.65 -5.07
N GLY A 59 -0.87 6.78 -4.56
CA GLY A 59 -1.78 5.66 -4.36
C GLY A 59 -1.21 4.55 -3.49
N PRO A 60 -0.69 4.84 -2.27
CA PRO A 60 -0.17 3.79 -1.42
C PRO A 60 -1.28 2.86 -0.97
N GLU A 61 -1.07 1.56 -1.15
CA GLU A 61 -1.93 0.51 -0.61
C GLU A 61 -1.08 -0.44 0.21
N GLY A 62 -1.54 -0.75 1.43
CA GLY A 62 -0.80 -1.62 2.34
C GLY A 62 -1.61 -2.84 2.75
N TYR A 63 -0.95 -3.97 2.88
CA TYR A 63 -1.54 -5.24 3.31
C TYR A 63 -0.53 -6.14 4.01
N LEU A 64 -1.03 -7.02 4.88
CA LEU A 64 -0.21 -8.05 5.51
C LEU A 64 0.02 -9.19 4.52
N LEU A 65 1.27 -9.65 4.40
CA LEU A 65 1.57 -10.79 3.56
C LEU A 65 1.02 -12.09 4.17
N PRO A 66 0.72 -13.12 3.36
CA PRO A 66 0.05 -14.35 3.82
C PRO A 66 0.76 -15.09 4.95
N GLU A 67 2.07 -14.97 5.07
CA GLU A 67 2.85 -15.54 6.18
C GLU A 67 2.61 -14.83 7.51
N GLY A 68 1.88 -13.70 7.50
CA GLY A 68 1.44 -12.99 8.70
C GLY A 68 2.53 -12.24 9.47
N ARG A 69 3.71 -12.05 8.88
CA ARG A 69 4.85 -11.38 9.53
C ARG A 69 5.25 -10.07 8.89
N SER A 70 5.11 -9.97 7.59
CA SER A 70 5.61 -8.83 6.83
C SER A 70 4.45 -8.03 6.22
N TRP A 71 4.55 -6.73 6.28
CA TRP A 71 3.67 -5.80 5.59
C TRP A 71 4.23 -5.48 4.22
N CYS A 72 3.38 -5.48 3.21
CA CYS A 72 3.71 -4.97 1.90
C CYS A 72 2.96 -3.66 1.66
N VAL A 73 3.67 -2.64 1.21
CA VAL A 73 3.12 -1.39 0.72
C VAL A 73 3.47 -1.28 -0.75
N ILE A 74 2.48 -1.07 -1.59
CA ILE A 74 2.68 -0.77 -3.01
C ILE A 74 2.32 0.67 -3.29
N ALA A 75 3.07 1.34 -4.17
CA ALA A 75 2.78 2.69 -4.63
C ALA A 75 3.00 2.79 -6.14
N ASP A 76 2.20 3.62 -6.84
CA ASP A 76 2.36 3.85 -8.27
C ASP A 76 3.49 4.88 -8.50
N GLN A 77 4.48 4.51 -9.32
CA GLN A 77 5.54 5.38 -9.79
C GLN A 77 5.05 6.23 -10.97
N PHE A 78 4.03 7.05 -10.71
CA PHE A 78 3.29 7.77 -11.75
C PHE A 78 4.19 8.72 -12.56
N ALA A 79 5.15 9.39 -11.93
CA ALA A 79 6.02 10.34 -12.60
C ALA A 79 6.94 9.69 -13.64
N GLU A 80 7.28 8.43 -13.45
CA GLU A 80 8.17 7.67 -14.34
C GLU A 80 7.41 6.67 -15.22
N GLY A 81 6.12 6.47 -14.96
CA GLY A 81 5.30 5.49 -15.67
C GLY A 81 5.78 4.03 -15.52
N LYS A 82 6.51 3.73 -14.44
CA LYS A 82 7.10 2.42 -14.19
C LYS A 82 6.12 1.42 -13.54
N GLY A 83 4.89 1.87 -13.20
CA GLY A 83 3.91 1.08 -12.49
C GLY A 83 4.22 0.96 -11.00
N TYR A 84 3.72 -0.09 -10.36
CA TYR A 84 3.79 -0.23 -8.91
C TYR A 84 5.18 -0.60 -8.40
N LEU A 85 5.55 0.02 -7.27
CA LEU A 85 6.76 -0.26 -6.50
C LEU A 85 6.36 -0.94 -5.20
N PRO A 86 6.69 -2.22 -5.01
CA PRO A 86 6.46 -2.92 -3.76
C PRO A 86 7.58 -2.64 -2.75
N MET A 87 7.17 -2.40 -1.50
CA MET A 87 8.07 -2.15 -0.37
C MET A 87 7.60 -3.00 0.81
N ILE A 88 8.51 -3.65 1.51
CA ILE A 88 8.19 -4.52 2.64
C ILE A 88 8.83 -4.04 3.94
N THR A 89 8.16 -4.32 5.06
CA THR A 89 8.67 -4.18 6.42
C THR A 89 8.07 -5.27 7.32
N GLU A 90 8.80 -5.69 8.32
CA GLU A 90 8.27 -6.56 9.39
C GLU A 90 7.66 -5.74 10.52
N ASP A 91 8.02 -4.47 10.64
CA ASP A 91 7.52 -3.57 11.68
C ASP A 91 7.21 -2.18 11.11
N LEU A 92 5.92 -1.85 11.05
CA LEU A 92 5.46 -0.54 10.60
C LEU A 92 5.98 0.60 11.48
N SER A 93 6.23 0.33 12.77
CA SER A 93 6.68 1.35 13.72
C SER A 93 8.14 1.74 13.54
N SER A 94 8.94 0.88 12.94
CA SER A 94 10.35 1.16 12.67
C SER A 94 10.56 2.20 11.56
N GLY A 95 9.64 2.26 10.60
CA GLY A 95 9.84 3.02 9.37
C GLY A 95 10.88 2.41 8.41
N ASP A 96 11.39 1.22 8.74
CA ASP A 96 12.38 0.52 7.92
C ASP A 96 11.68 -0.32 6.86
N PHE A 97 11.70 0.17 5.63
CA PHE A 97 11.18 -0.52 4.46
C PHE A 97 12.29 -0.92 3.51
N THR A 98 12.11 -2.08 2.88
CA THR A 98 12.97 -2.56 1.79
C THR A 98 12.16 -2.60 0.49
N ILE A 99 12.70 -2.00 -0.56
CA ILE A 99 12.11 -2.09 -1.90
C ILE A 99 12.34 -3.51 -2.43
N LEU A 100 11.26 -4.16 -2.88
CA LEU A 100 11.36 -5.43 -3.57
C LEU A 100 11.65 -5.19 -5.05
N GLU A 101 12.60 -5.95 -5.58
CA GLU A 101 12.87 -5.95 -7.02
C GLU A 101 11.67 -6.57 -7.76
N LYS A 102 11.36 -6.02 -8.94
CA LYS A 102 10.19 -6.42 -9.75
C LYS A 102 10.17 -7.90 -10.11
N GLU A 103 11.31 -8.54 -10.15
CA GLU A 103 11.48 -9.97 -10.45
C GLU A 103 10.87 -10.88 -9.37
N ASN A 104 10.75 -10.36 -8.15
CA ASN A 104 10.24 -11.09 -6.99
C ASN A 104 8.74 -10.88 -6.75
N MET A 105 8.06 -10.13 -7.61
CA MET A 105 6.64 -9.83 -7.44
C MET A 105 5.92 -9.71 -8.79
N ILE A 106 4.94 -10.56 -9.01
CA ILE A 106 4.07 -10.49 -10.19
C ILE A 106 2.91 -9.55 -9.87
N LEU A 107 3.00 -8.31 -10.31
CA LEU A 107 1.88 -7.37 -10.30
C LEU A 107 1.21 -7.37 -11.67
N ALA A 108 -0.06 -7.70 -11.72
CA ALA A 108 -0.80 -7.77 -12.97
C ALA A 108 -0.96 -6.38 -13.63
N GLY A 109 -0.31 -6.21 -14.78
CA GLY A 109 -0.63 -5.21 -15.83
C GLY A 109 -0.55 -3.72 -15.47
N ARG A 110 -0.53 -2.91 -16.51
CA ARG A 110 -0.52 -1.43 -16.47
C ARG A 110 -1.90 -0.86 -16.11
N LYS A 111 -2.38 -0.94 -14.89
CA LYS A 111 -3.61 -0.25 -14.48
C LYS A 111 -3.34 0.71 -13.34
N LYS A 112 -3.89 1.90 -13.45
CA LYS A 112 -3.92 2.92 -12.39
C LYS A 112 -4.91 2.47 -11.33
N THR A 113 -4.61 2.66 -10.06
CA THR A 113 -5.42 2.35 -8.87
C THR A 113 -5.77 0.88 -8.67
N ARG A 114 -5.26 0.29 -7.61
CA ARG A 114 -5.57 -1.08 -7.20
C ARG A 114 -5.81 -1.14 -5.71
N ARG A 115 -6.62 -2.12 -5.32
CA ARG A 115 -6.75 -2.55 -3.93
C ARG A 115 -6.31 -4.00 -3.84
N VAL A 116 -5.73 -4.34 -2.70
CA VAL A 116 -5.44 -5.73 -2.32
C VAL A 116 -6.52 -6.16 -1.34
N LEU A 117 -7.17 -7.26 -1.63
CA LEU A 117 -8.20 -7.85 -0.77
C LEU A 117 -7.74 -9.26 -0.39
N GLU A 118 -7.83 -9.56 0.88
CA GLU A 118 -7.72 -10.92 1.36
C GLU A 118 -9.03 -11.66 1.06
N LEU A 119 -8.93 -12.78 0.37
CA LEU A 119 -10.06 -13.58 -0.04
C LEU A 119 -9.90 -15.00 0.52
N SER A 120 -10.99 -15.58 1.00
CA SER A 120 -11.08 -17.01 1.21
C SER A 120 -11.08 -17.76 -0.14
N ASP A 121 -10.68 -19.02 -0.12
CA ASP A 121 -10.70 -19.87 -1.35
C ASP A 121 -12.09 -19.87 -2.02
N ALA A 122 -13.16 -19.90 -1.24
CA ALA A 122 -14.53 -19.89 -1.76
C ALA A 122 -14.91 -18.54 -2.43
N GLU A 123 -14.40 -17.43 -1.95
CA GLU A 123 -14.57 -16.11 -2.58
C GLU A 123 -13.76 -16.00 -3.85
N TYR A 124 -12.52 -16.47 -3.82
CA TYR A 124 -11.65 -16.52 -4.98
C TYR A 124 -12.28 -17.34 -6.13
N GLU A 125 -12.76 -18.56 -5.85
CA GLU A 125 -13.40 -19.41 -6.86
C GLU A 125 -14.69 -18.78 -7.44
N ARG A 126 -15.47 -18.07 -6.61
CA ARG A 126 -16.64 -17.32 -7.10
C ARG A 126 -16.25 -16.20 -8.06
N LEU A 127 -15.17 -15.47 -7.76
CA LEU A 127 -14.69 -14.38 -8.60
C LEU A 127 -14.11 -14.90 -9.92
N ILE A 128 -13.35 -16.00 -9.91
CA ILE A 128 -12.84 -16.64 -11.13
C ILE A 128 -13.98 -17.10 -12.01
N LYS A 129 -15.02 -17.70 -11.43
CA LYS A 129 -16.21 -18.13 -12.18
C LYS A 129 -16.92 -16.95 -12.85
N ALA A 130 -17.12 -15.84 -12.13
CA ALA A 130 -17.72 -14.62 -12.68
C ALA A 130 -16.88 -14.03 -13.82
N GLU A 131 -15.55 -14.07 -13.72
CA GLU A 131 -14.66 -13.62 -14.79
C GLU A 131 -14.78 -14.50 -16.05
N MET A 132 -14.89 -15.80 -15.88
CA MET A 132 -15.08 -16.76 -16.99
C MET A 132 -16.46 -16.61 -17.66
N GLU A 133 -17.48 -16.18 -16.92
CA GLU A 133 -18.84 -15.93 -17.42
C GLU A 133 -18.99 -14.55 -18.09
N GLY A 134 -17.90 -13.74 -18.19
CA GLY A 134 -17.85 -12.48 -18.93
C GLY A 134 -18.08 -11.23 -18.08
N GLU A 135 -18.21 -11.36 -16.77
CA GLU A 135 -18.16 -10.24 -15.85
C GLU A 135 -16.69 -9.86 -15.60
N ARG A 136 -16.26 -8.73 -16.11
CA ARG A 136 -14.83 -8.30 -16.06
C ARG A 136 -14.33 -8.09 -14.64
N CYS A 137 -13.80 -9.12 -14.04
CA CYS A 137 -13.02 -9.03 -12.81
C CYS A 137 -11.60 -9.54 -13.11
N TYR A 138 -10.56 -8.79 -12.71
CA TYR A 138 -9.18 -9.20 -12.96
C TYR A 138 -8.58 -9.74 -11.66
N ILE A 139 -8.46 -11.06 -11.58
CA ILE A 139 -7.93 -11.75 -10.42
C ILE A 139 -6.73 -12.58 -10.83
N HIS A 140 -5.66 -12.51 -10.05
CA HIS A 140 -4.51 -13.39 -10.23
C HIS A 140 -4.22 -14.14 -8.94
N ARG A 141 -4.19 -15.47 -9.04
CA ARG A 141 -3.71 -16.37 -7.98
C ARG A 141 -2.19 -16.43 -7.99
N LYS A 142 -1.59 -16.47 -6.81
CA LYS A 142 -0.18 -16.87 -6.67
C LYS A 142 0.01 -18.35 -6.93
#